data_3c07944e7f34a2ef19d37897536fed1c
#
_entry.id   3c07944e7f34a2ef19d37897536fed1c
#
_cell.length_a   1.000
_cell.length_b   1.000
_cell.length_c   1.000
_cell.angle_alpha   90.00
_cell.angle_beta   90.00
_cell.angle_gamma   90.00
#
_symmetry.space_group_name_H-M   'P 1'
#
loop_
_entity.id
_entity.type
_entity.pdbx_description
1 polymer ?
#
loop_
_entity_poly.entity_id
_entity_poly.type
_entity_poly.pdbx_seq_one_letter_code
_entity_poly.pdbx_strand_id
1 'polypeptide(L)'
;MDPSALAHAAELIDQADAVIVAAGAGIGVDSGLPDFRGDSGFWTAYPALGAAGLHFTEIACPDSFERDPALAWGFYGHRLDLYRRTVPHAGFAILKRWMDRAPAGGFVFTSNVDGQFQRAGIAADRIAECHGTIHWLQCTRPCSEALWPADDLAVDVDTAACRWRGELPRCPRCGALARPNILMFGDAQWLAARTEAQIGALTQWLKGVRRPVVVEIGAGTAVPSVRRFGQHLLHAHDALLLRLNPREHAVPNALHVGLACGALEGLAAIDATLAAG
;
A
#
# COMPACT_ATOMS: atom_id res chain seq x y z
N MET A 1 -10.37 -1.39 -23.61
CA MET A 1 -8.89 -1.21 -23.71
C MET A 1 -8.43 -1.61 -25.11
N ASP A 2 -7.34 -1.01 -25.58
CA ASP A 2 -6.76 -1.35 -26.88
C ASP A 2 -6.22 -2.80 -26.89
N PRO A 3 -6.63 -3.67 -27.84
CA PRO A 3 -6.16 -5.05 -27.89
C PRO A 3 -4.65 -5.19 -28.09
N SER A 4 -4.01 -4.26 -28.82
CA SER A 4 -2.56 -4.29 -29.03
C SER A 4 -1.79 -3.99 -27.74
N ALA A 5 -2.28 -3.05 -26.94
CA ALA A 5 -1.70 -2.73 -25.63
C ALA A 5 -1.90 -3.88 -24.63
N LEU A 6 -3.03 -4.60 -24.69
CA LEU A 6 -3.26 -5.79 -23.87
C LEU A 6 -2.32 -6.94 -24.26
N ALA A 7 -2.14 -7.18 -25.55
CA ALA A 7 -1.21 -8.20 -26.04
C ALA A 7 0.22 -7.90 -25.60
N HIS A 8 0.67 -6.65 -25.74
CA HIS A 8 1.98 -6.22 -25.27
C HIS A 8 2.12 -6.35 -23.74
N ALA A 9 1.09 -5.97 -22.96
CA ALA A 9 1.10 -6.15 -21.51
C ALA A 9 1.21 -7.63 -21.11
N ALA A 10 0.50 -8.52 -21.79
CA ALA A 10 0.58 -9.96 -21.58
C ALA A 10 1.99 -10.49 -21.92
N GLU A 11 2.57 -10.05 -23.03
CA GLU A 11 3.94 -10.40 -23.41
C GLU A 11 4.97 -9.97 -22.36
N LEU A 12 4.86 -8.74 -21.80
CA LEU A 12 5.74 -8.28 -20.74
C LEU A 12 5.70 -9.19 -19.51
N ILE A 13 4.52 -9.68 -19.15
CA ILE A 13 4.35 -10.59 -17.99
C ILE A 13 4.91 -11.98 -18.31
N ASP A 14 4.62 -12.52 -19.51
CA ASP A 14 5.04 -13.87 -19.89
C ASP A 14 6.56 -14.01 -20.03
N GLN A 15 7.23 -12.97 -20.56
CA GLN A 15 8.68 -12.97 -20.77
C GLN A 15 9.49 -12.61 -19.53
N ALA A 16 8.85 -12.08 -18.47
CA ALA A 16 9.54 -11.67 -17.25
C ALA A 16 10.05 -12.88 -16.46
N ASP A 17 11.27 -12.79 -15.92
CA ASP A 17 11.75 -13.74 -14.93
C ASP A 17 11.30 -13.40 -13.50
N ALA A 18 10.84 -12.18 -13.28
CA ALA A 18 10.34 -11.70 -11.98
C ALA A 18 9.20 -10.68 -12.16
N VAL A 19 8.20 -10.75 -11.30
CA VAL A 19 7.10 -9.79 -11.24
C VAL A 19 7.22 -8.94 -9.98
N ILE A 20 7.41 -7.63 -10.15
CA ILE A 20 7.48 -6.68 -9.05
C ILE A 20 6.19 -5.86 -9.03
N VAL A 21 5.38 -6.06 -8.01
CA VAL A 21 4.14 -5.29 -7.82
C VAL A 21 4.46 -4.01 -7.07
N ALA A 22 4.32 -2.86 -7.73
CA ALA A 22 4.51 -1.53 -7.13
C ALA A 22 3.15 -0.86 -6.91
N ALA A 23 2.62 -0.90 -5.67
CA ALA A 23 1.24 -0.57 -5.40
C ALA A 23 1.04 0.68 -4.53
N GLY A 24 0.16 1.58 -4.97
CA GLY A 24 -0.41 2.67 -4.18
C GLY A 24 -1.88 2.42 -3.83
N ALA A 25 -2.51 3.39 -3.14
CA ALA A 25 -3.86 3.25 -2.60
C ALA A 25 -4.94 2.94 -3.65
N GLY A 26 -4.74 3.33 -4.91
CA GLY A 26 -5.68 3.07 -5.98
C GLY A 26 -5.95 1.58 -6.27
N ILE A 27 -5.07 0.66 -5.88
CA ILE A 27 -5.35 -0.78 -6.00
C ILE A 27 -6.49 -1.23 -5.10
N GLY A 28 -6.65 -0.60 -3.93
CA GLY A 28 -7.68 -0.95 -2.95
C GLY A 28 -9.09 -0.46 -3.31
N VAL A 29 -9.24 0.42 -4.30
CA VAL A 29 -10.53 1.04 -4.65
C VAL A 29 -11.56 -0.01 -5.07
N ASP A 30 -11.15 -0.99 -5.87
CA ASP A 30 -12.03 -2.10 -6.30
C ASP A 30 -12.37 -3.07 -5.17
N SER A 31 -11.73 -2.96 -4.00
CA SER A 31 -12.09 -3.64 -2.75
C SER A 31 -12.97 -2.77 -1.83
N GLY A 32 -13.37 -1.57 -2.28
CA GLY A 32 -14.14 -0.61 -1.49
C GLY A 32 -13.32 0.23 -0.53
N LEU A 33 -11.99 0.24 -0.64
CA LEU A 33 -11.13 1.08 0.19
C LEU A 33 -11.02 2.49 -0.40
N PRO A 34 -11.02 3.54 0.43
CA PRO A 34 -10.80 4.90 -0.02
C PRO A 34 -9.33 5.11 -0.43
N ASP A 35 -9.11 5.84 -1.52
CA ASP A 35 -7.76 6.17 -2.00
C ASP A 35 -7.22 7.51 -1.45
N PHE A 36 -8.02 8.22 -0.66
CA PHE A 36 -7.70 9.53 -0.06
C PHE A 36 -7.13 10.56 -1.03
N ARG A 37 -7.57 10.55 -2.29
CA ARG A 37 -7.09 11.47 -3.32
C ARG A 37 -7.59 12.88 -3.08
N GLY A 38 -6.68 13.74 -2.61
CA GLY A 38 -6.97 15.12 -2.25
C GLY A 38 -7.92 15.24 -1.06
N ASP A 39 -8.14 16.48 -0.63
CA ASP A 39 -9.01 16.77 0.52
C ASP A 39 -10.46 16.34 0.30
N SER A 40 -10.99 16.50 -0.92
CA SER A 40 -12.38 16.11 -1.22
C SER A 40 -12.62 14.61 -1.06
N GLY A 41 -11.70 13.75 -1.49
CA GLY A 41 -11.77 12.31 -1.29
C GLY A 41 -11.63 11.92 0.17
N PHE A 42 -10.71 12.58 0.87
CA PHE A 42 -10.51 12.38 2.30
C PHE A 42 -11.74 12.81 3.14
N TRP A 43 -12.30 14.00 2.89
CA TRP A 43 -13.48 14.50 3.60
C TRP A 43 -14.76 13.72 3.26
N THR A 44 -14.86 13.16 2.06
CA THR A 44 -15.94 12.23 1.73
C THR A 44 -15.89 10.97 2.59
N ALA A 45 -14.69 10.43 2.83
CA ALA A 45 -14.50 9.27 3.70
C ALA A 45 -14.66 9.62 5.19
N TYR A 46 -14.33 10.86 5.59
CA TYR A 46 -14.37 11.34 6.98
C TYR A 46 -15.08 12.71 7.08
N PRO A 47 -16.42 12.74 7.01
CA PRO A 47 -17.16 14.01 7.04
C PRO A 47 -16.95 14.84 8.29
N ALA A 48 -16.73 14.20 9.47
CA ALA A 48 -16.44 14.90 10.71
C ALA A 48 -15.12 15.68 10.65
N LEU A 49 -14.09 15.12 9.99
CA LEU A 49 -12.80 15.81 9.81
C LEU A 49 -12.94 16.94 8.77
N GLY A 50 -13.75 16.75 7.73
CA GLY A 50 -14.10 17.81 6.77
C GLY A 50 -14.85 18.98 7.42
N ALA A 51 -15.83 18.69 8.28
CA ALA A 51 -16.54 19.72 9.05
C ALA A 51 -15.63 20.49 10.01
N ALA A 52 -14.58 19.86 10.53
CA ALA A 52 -13.56 20.49 11.35
C ALA A 52 -12.47 21.21 10.52
N GLY A 53 -12.52 21.15 9.17
CA GLY A 53 -11.51 21.73 8.29
C GLY A 53 -10.13 21.06 8.38
N LEU A 54 -10.05 19.84 8.93
CA LEU A 54 -8.79 19.11 9.08
C LEU A 54 -8.40 18.44 7.76
N HIS A 55 -7.16 18.66 7.35
CA HIS A 55 -6.57 18.01 6.18
C HIS A 55 -5.96 16.64 6.53
N PHE A 56 -5.78 15.79 5.51
CA PHE A 56 -5.18 14.47 5.69
C PHE A 56 -3.79 14.54 6.36
N THR A 57 -2.97 15.51 5.97
CA THR A 57 -1.62 15.71 6.53
C THR A 57 -1.63 16.09 8.00
N GLU A 58 -2.70 16.72 8.49
CA GLU A 58 -2.82 17.17 9.88
C GLU A 58 -3.27 16.05 10.82
N ILE A 59 -4.10 15.12 10.35
CA ILE A 59 -4.48 13.94 11.12
C ILE A 59 -3.45 12.82 10.99
N ALA A 60 -2.76 12.72 9.86
CA ALA A 60 -1.74 11.71 9.59
C ALA A 60 -0.32 12.21 9.96
N CYS A 61 -0.19 12.86 11.10
CA CYS A 61 1.07 13.28 11.70
C CYS A 61 1.16 12.83 13.17
N PRO A 62 2.36 12.64 13.74
CA PRO A 62 2.53 12.24 15.15
C PRO A 62 1.86 13.18 16.14
N ASP A 63 1.90 14.49 15.90
CA ASP A 63 1.33 15.53 16.76
C ASP A 63 -0.20 15.36 16.96
N SER A 64 -0.90 14.70 16.03
CA SER A 64 -2.32 14.41 16.17
C SER A 64 -2.61 13.55 17.42
N PHE A 65 -1.70 12.62 17.74
CA PHE A 65 -1.79 11.78 18.95
C PHE A 65 -1.52 12.53 20.25
N GLU A 66 -0.78 13.64 20.20
CA GLU A 66 -0.53 14.50 21.37
C GLU A 66 -1.66 15.51 21.56
N ARG A 67 -2.14 16.12 20.48
CA ARG A 67 -3.17 17.16 20.53
C ARG A 67 -4.56 16.60 20.88
N ASP A 68 -4.97 15.53 20.20
CA ASP A 68 -6.27 14.88 20.42
C ASP A 68 -6.15 13.37 20.14
N PRO A 69 -5.70 12.59 21.12
CA PRO A 69 -5.48 11.16 20.94
C PRO A 69 -6.76 10.38 20.62
N ALA A 70 -7.92 10.84 21.09
CA ALA A 70 -9.20 10.19 20.79
C ALA A 70 -9.61 10.42 19.33
N LEU A 71 -9.33 11.58 18.76
CA LEU A 71 -9.56 11.86 17.33
C LEU A 71 -8.55 11.09 16.47
N ALA A 72 -7.27 11.09 16.79
CA ALA A 72 -6.24 10.36 16.08
C ALA A 72 -6.57 8.84 16.04
N TRP A 73 -6.90 8.26 17.18
CA TRP A 73 -7.32 6.87 17.26
C TRP A 73 -8.72 6.64 16.66
N GLY A 74 -9.60 7.62 16.64
CA GLY A 74 -10.85 7.57 15.89
C GLY A 74 -10.59 7.33 14.40
N PHE A 75 -9.67 8.10 13.83
CA PHE A 75 -9.25 7.96 12.44
C PHE A 75 -8.52 6.63 12.18
N TYR A 76 -7.47 6.31 12.93
CA TYR A 76 -6.69 5.08 12.71
C TYR A 76 -7.45 3.82 13.13
N GLY A 77 -8.25 3.86 14.18
CA GLY A 77 -9.07 2.74 14.61
C GLY A 77 -10.14 2.38 13.57
N HIS A 78 -10.86 3.39 13.05
CA HIS A 78 -11.79 3.16 11.94
C HIS A 78 -11.10 2.51 10.73
N ARG A 79 -9.91 2.97 10.34
CA ARG A 79 -9.15 2.37 9.24
C ARG A 79 -8.73 0.94 9.56
N LEU A 80 -8.25 0.66 10.77
CA LEU A 80 -7.86 -0.68 11.19
C LEU A 80 -9.03 -1.66 11.08
N ASP A 81 -10.20 -1.27 11.59
CA ASP A 81 -11.41 -2.08 11.50
C ASP A 81 -11.88 -2.26 10.04
N LEU A 82 -11.89 -1.19 9.25
CA LEU A 82 -12.21 -1.25 7.83
C LEU A 82 -11.28 -2.22 7.08
N TYR A 83 -9.96 -2.13 7.28
CA TYR A 83 -8.98 -2.98 6.61
C TYR A 83 -9.09 -4.44 7.04
N ARG A 84 -9.39 -4.70 8.32
CA ARG A 84 -9.67 -6.06 8.83
C ARG A 84 -10.89 -6.69 8.19
N ARG A 85 -11.93 -5.93 7.86
CA ARG A 85 -13.17 -6.42 7.26
C ARG A 85 -13.10 -6.53 5.73
N THR A 86 -12.24 -5.75 5.10
CA THR A 86 -12.15 -5.69 3.64
C THR A 86 -11.56 -6.99 3.07
N VAL A 87 -12.24 -7.55 2.08
CA VAL A 87 -11.75 -8.69 1.31
C VAL A 87 -11.03 -8.15 0.07
N PRO A 88 -9.76 -8.54 -0.18
CA PRO A 88 -9.06 -8.17 -1.40
C PRO A 88 -9.82 -8.60 -2.64
N HIS A 89 -9.97 -7.73 -3.64
CA HIS A 89 -10.62 -8.08 -4.90
C HIS A 89 -9.81 -9.11 -5.71
N ALA A 90 -10.44 -9.76 -6.69
CA ALA A 90 -9.84 -10.85 -7.48
C ALA A 90 -8.49 -10.48 -8.15
N GLY A 91 -8.22 -9.21 -8.42
CA GLY A 91 -6.96 -8.74 -8.99
C GLY A 91 -5.73 -9.09 -8.14
N PHE A 92 -5.85 -9.15 -6.82
CA PHE A 92 -4.75 -9.58 -5.95
C PHE A 92 -4.38 -11.05 -6.19
N ALA A 93 -5.37 -11.91 -6.41
CA ALA A 93 -5.13 -13.31 -6.75
C ALA A 93 -4.48 -13.48 -8.14
N ILE A 94 -4.82 -12.60 -9.09
CA ILE A 94 -4.15 -12.54 -10.41
C ILE A 94 -2.68 -12.19 -10.22
N LEU A 95 -2.37 -11.13 -9.50
CA LEU A 95 -0.98 -10.72 -9.21
C LEU A 95 -0.19 -11.85 -8.55
N LYS A 96 -0.79 -12.52 -7.55
CA LYS A 96 -0.15 -13.66 -6.90
C LYS A 96 0.17 -14.76 -7.90
N ARG A 97 -0.75 -15.13 -8.80
CA ARG A 97 -0.50 -16.14 -9.83
C ARG A 97 0.64 -15.75 -10.77
N TRP A 98 0.70 -14.49 -11.20
CA TRP A 98 1.81 -14.00 -12.04
C TRP A 98 3.15 -14.08 -11.29
N MET A 99 3.18 -13.67 -10.04
CA MET A 99 4.36 -13.81 -9.17
C MET A 99 4.79 -15.27 -8.99
N ASP A 100 3.84 -16.18 -8.76
CA ASP A 100 4.13 -17.61 -8.54
C ASP A 100 4.62 -18.31 -9.84
N ARG A 101 4.20 -17.84 -11.02
CA ARG A 101 4.62 -18.39 -12.32
C ARG A 101 5.99 -17.89 -12.78
N ALA A 102 6.40 -16.71 -12.37
CA ALA A 102 7.67 -16.13 -12.78
C ALA A 102 8.86 -16.97 -12.23
N PRO A 103 9.89 -17.28 -13.04
CA PRO A 103 11.01 -18.15 -12.63
C PRO A 103 11.74 -17.71 -11.36
N ALA A 104 11.91 -16.41 -11.15
CA ALA A 104 12.50 -15.83 -9.92
C ALA A 104 11.45 -15.45 -8.88
N GLY A 105 10.16 -15.74 -9.17
CA GLY A 105 9.04 -15.35 -8.31
C GLY A 105 8.68 -13.88 -8.41
N GLY A 106 8.11 -13.35 -7.34
CA GLY A 106 7.76 -11.95 -7.29
C GLY A 106 7.99 -11.31 -5.93
N PHE A 107 7.86 -9.98 -5.92
CA PHE A 107 7.94 -9.17 -4.70
C PHE A 107 6.96 -7.99 -4.78
N VAL A 108 6.38 -7.62 -3.67
CA VAL A 108 5.51 -6.45 -3.55
C VAL A 108 6.26 -5.31 -2.89
N PHE A 109 6.23 -4.13 -3.49
CA PHE A 109 6.59 -2.87 -2.87
C PHE A 109 5.34 -1.99 -2.79
N THR A 110 4.92 -1.61 -1.60
CA THR A 110 3.68 -0.84 -1.45
C THR A 110 3.83 0.31 -0.46
N SER A 111 3.15 1.42 -0.77
CA SER A 111 2.92 2.53 0.16
C SER A 111 1.63 2.35 0.98
N ASN A 112 0.85 1.32 0.70
CA ASN A 112 -0.35 0.99 1.45
C ASN A 112 0.02 0.40 2.81
N VAL A 113 -0.80 0.72 3.81
CA VAL A 113 -0.62 0.26 5.20
C VAL A 113 -1.72 -0.71 5.63
N ASP A 114 -2.51 -1.20 4.66
CA ASP A 114 -3.78 -1.89 4.87
C ASP A 114 -3.68 -3.42 5.05
N GLY A 115 -2.53 -4.02 4.72
CA GLY A 115 -2.32 -5.46 4.83
C GLY A 115 -3.07 -6.30 3.79
N GLN A 116 -3.60 -5.72 2.71
CA GLN A 116 -4.41 -6.45 1.72
C GLN A 116 -3.61 -7.50 0.96
N PHE A 117 -2.33 -7.29 0.71
CA PHE A 117 -1.46 -8.29 0.07
C PHE A 117 -1.28 -9.54 0.93
N GLN A 118 -1.06 -9.37 2.24
CA GLN A 118 -0.98 -10.49 3.19
C GLN A 118 -2.31 -11.23 3.26
N ARG A 119 -3.43 -10.52 3.29
CA ARG A 119 -4.78 -11.12 3.26
C ARG A 119 -5.09 -11.87 1.97
N ALA A 120 -4.50 -11.46 0.86
CA ALA A 120 -4.58 -12.15 -0.42
C ALA A 120 -3.67 -13.40 -0.52
N GLY A 121 -2.93 -13.73 0.55
CA GLY A 121 -2.08 -14.92 0.65
C GLY A 121 -0.70 -14.74 0.01
N ILE A 122 -0.23 -13.50 -0.19
CA ILE A 122 1.17 -13.26 -0.54
C ILE A 122 2.01 -13.36 0.73
N ALA A 123 3.11 -14.10 0.66
CA ALA A 123 3.97 -14.35 1.80
C ALA A 123 4.60 -13.06 2.35
N ALA A 124 4.63 -12.90 3.67
CA ALA A 124 5.05 -11.66 4.31
C ALA A 124 6.51 -11.29 4.03
N ASP A 125 7.37 -12.28 3.75
CA ASP A 125 8.76 -12.11 3.35
C ASP A 125 8.94 -11.66 1.88
N ARG A 126 7.84 -11.55 1.14
CA ARG A 126 7.76 -11.04 -0.23
C ARG A 126 7.03 -9.71 -0.35
N ILE A 127 6.89 -9.00 0.77
CA ILE A 127 6.19 -7.70 0.83
C ILE A 127 7.07 -6.68 1.55
N ALA A 128 7.30 -5.54 0.89
CA ALA A 128 7.93 -4.36 1.48
C ALA A 128 6.90 -3.23 1.59
N GLU A 129 6.52 -2.89 2.82
CA GLU A 129 5.57 -1.83 3.18
C GLU A 129 6.36 -0.55 3.50
N CYS A 130 6.62 0.29 2.49
CA CYS A 130 7.54 1.43 2.62
C CYS A 130 7.05 2.55 3.56
N HIS A 131 5.79 2.54 3.92
CA HIS A 131 5.21 3.44 4.92
C HIS A 131 4.78 2.71 6.20
N GLY A 132 5.30 1.50 6.45
CA GLY A 132 4.90 0.69 7.59
C GLY A 132 3.51 0.07 7.43
N THR A 133 2.85 -0.22 8.54
CA THR A 133 1.55 -0.90 8.53
C THR A 133 0.69 -0.52 9.72
N ILE A 134 -0.64 -0.55 9.53
CA ILE A 134 -1.61 -0.30 10.61
C ILE A 134 -1.73 -1.50 11.58
N HIS A 135 -1.29 -2.68 11.14
CA HIS A 135 -1.41 -3.94 11.90
C HIS A 135 -0.33 -4.12 12.96
N TRP A 136 0.63 -3.21 13.04
CA TRP A 136 1.64 -3.17 14.10
C TRP A 136 1.60 -1.83 14.83
N LEU A 137 1.89 -1.87 16.11
CA LEU A 137 1.90 -0.71 16.99
C LEU A 137 3.32 -0.40 17.47
N GLN A 138 3.55 0.89 17.76
CA GLN A 138 4.73 1.40 18.41
C GLN A 138 4.36 2.36 19.55
N CYS A 139 5.29 2.62 20.45
CA CYS A 139 5.16 3.67 21.45
C CYS A 139 5.21 5.06 20.80
N THR A 140 4.34 6.00 21.19
CA THR A 140 4.40 7.40 20.73
C THR A 140 5.66 8.12 21.19
N ARG A 141 6.23 7.69 22.32
CA ARG A 141 7.55 8.12 22.84
C ARG A 141 8.46 6.91 22.77
N PRO A 142 9.22 6.67 21.70
CA PRO A 142 9.95 5.42 21.51
C PRO A 142 10.80 5.08 22.74
N CYS A 143 10.22 4.31 23.67
CA CYS A 143 10.90 3.86 24.88
C CYS A 143 11.76 2.62 24.60
N SER A 144 11.64 2.04 23.41
CA SER A 144 12.42 0.92 22.88
C SER A 144 12.12 0.78 21.38
N GLU A 145 12.91 -0.04 20.68
CA GLU A 145 12.69 -0.44 19.27
C GLU A 145 11.55 -1.48 19.10
N ALA A 146 10.86 -1.84 20.16
CA ALA A 146 9.85 -2.89 20.12
C ALA A 146 8.59 -2.43 19.38
N LEU A 147 8.17 -3.27 18.46
CA LEU A 147 6.85 -3.25 17.83
C LEU A 147 6.04 -4.42 18.36
N TRP A 148 4.71 -4.27 18.39
CA TRP A 148 3.80 -5.38 18.76
C TRP A 148 2.57 -5.38 17.84
N PRO A 149 1.96 -6.57 17.62
CA PRO A 149 0.81 -6.67 16.74
C PRO A 149 -0.41 -5.93 17.31
N ALA A 150 -1.25 -5.42 16.41
CA ALA A 150 -2.52 -4.82 16.75
C ALA A 150 -3.67 -5.84 16.85
N ASP A 151 -3.40 -7.15 16.66
CA ASP A 151 -4.44 -8.18 16.45
C ASP A 151 -5.48 -8.21 17.56
N ASP A 152 -5.06 -8.10 18.82
CA ASP A 152 -5.95 -8.12 19.99
C ASP A 152 -6.58 -6.75 20.30
N LEU A 153 -6.28 -5.71 19.51
CA LEU A 153 -6.86 -4.40 19.72
C LEU A 153 -8.33 -4.39 19.30
N ALA A 154 -9.22 -4.39 20.29
CA ALA A 154 -10.64 -4.17 20.06
C ALA A 154 -10.88 -2.72 19.62
N VAL A 155 -11.48 -2.54 18.46
CA VAL A 155 -11.77 -1.21 17.92
C VAL A 155 -13.16 -0.78 18.35
N ASP A 156 -13.26 0.33 19.10
CA ASP A 156 -14.51 1.00 19.43
C ASP A 156 -14.41 2.47 19.04
N VAL A 157 -15.03 2.81 17.90
CA VAL A 157 -14.97 4.15 17.29
C VAL A 157 -16.38 4.68 17.03
N ASP A 158 -16.63 5.88 17.50
CA ASP A 158 -17.74 6.68 17.00
C ASP A 158 -17.40 7.19 15.58
N THR A 159 -17.95 6.52 14.58
CA THR A 159 -17.66 6.85 13.18
C THR A 159 -18.25 8.20 12.76
N ALA A 160 -19.35 8.64 13.37
CA ALA A 160 -19.98 9.93 13.06
C ALA A 160 -19.14 11.09 13.56
N ALA A 161 -18.53 10.94 14.75
CA ALA A 161 -17.64 11.95 15.35
C ALA A 161 -16.14 11.71 15.04
N CYS A 162 -15.81 10.59 14.39
CA CYS A 162 -14.43 10.13 14.19
C CYS A 162 -13.64 10.08 15.49
N ARG A 163 -14.22 9.47 16.56
CA ARG A 163 -13.58 9.46 17.90
C ARG A 163 -13.53 8.06 18.49
N TRP A 164 -12.35 7.72 19.02
CA TRP A 164 -12.17 6.51 19.81
C TRP A 164 -12.97 6.58 21.11
N ARG A 165 -13.60 5.46 21.48
CA ARG A 165 -14.32 5.29 22.75
C ARG A 165 -13.50 4.40 23.68
N GLY A 166 -13.72 4.59 24.99
CA GLY A 166 -13.05 3.79 26.02
C GLY A 166 -11.56 4.10 26.18
N GLU A 167 -10.82 3.11 26.69
CA GLU A 167 -9.40 3.25 26.96
C GLU A 167 -8.58 3.30 25.67
N LEU A 168 -7.69 4.29 25.58
CA LEU A 168 -6.77 4.43 24.46
C LEU A 168 -5.67 3.35 24.51
N PRO A 169 -5.23 2.83 23.36
CA PRO A 169 -4.15 1.84 23.30
C PRO A 169 -2.85 2.35 23.96
N ARG A 170 -2.24 1.49 24.78
CA ARG A 170 -1.05 1.83 25.55
C ARG A 170 0.15 0.97 25.18
N CYS A 171 1.33 1.55 25.33
CA CYS A 171 2.59 0.83 25.23
C CYS A 171 2.70 -0.18 26.39
N PRO A 172 2.90 -1.49 26.10
CA PRO A 172 2.97 -2.50 27.16
C PRO A 172 4.19 -2.35 28.05
N ARG A 173 5.21 -1.61 27.62
CA ARG A 173 6.45 -1.42 28.37
C ARG A 173 6.42 -0.22 29.33
N CYS A 174 5.92 0.94 28.88
CA CYS A 174 6.00 2.19 29.66
C CYS A 174 4.65 2.83 29.96
N GLY A 175 3.54 2.26 29.48
CA GLY A 175 2.20 2.80 29.67
C GLY A 175 1.88 4.08 28.89
N ALA A 176 2.83 4.65 28.13
CA ALA A 176 2.56 5.79 27.27
C ALA A 176 1.56 5.40 26.16
N LEU A 177 0.97 6.39 25.48
CA LEU A 177 0.09 6.15 24.35
C LEU A 177 0.80 5.32 23.27
N ALA A 178 0.09 4.38 22.67
CA ALA A 178 0.53 3.67 21.49
C ALA A 178 -0.02 4.34 20.21
N ARG A 179 0.63 4.11 19.08
CA ARG A 179 0.15 4.50 17.76
C ARG A 179 0.47 3.40 16.73
N PRO A 180 -0.21 3.35 15.57
CA PRO A 180 0.18 2.44 14.50
C PRO A 180 1.63 2.70 14.04
N ASN A 181 2.35 1.62 13.68
CA ASN A 181 3.68 1.71 13.09
C ASN A 181 3.58 2.10 11.61
N ILE A 182 3.13 3.32 11.38
CA ILE A 182 3.00 3.97 10.07
C ILE A 182 3.94 5.16 10.05
N LEU A 183 4.71 5.32 8.96
CA LEU A 183 5.44 6.55 8.67
C LEU A 183 4.44 7.66 8.34
N MET A 184 4.35 8.63 9.23
CA MET A 184 3.44 9.77 9.12
C MET A 184 4.16 11.01 8.57
N PHE A 185 3.41 12.07 8.27
CA PHE A 185 4.01 13.33 7.84
C PHE A 185 4.81 13.96 8.98
N GLY A 186 6.07 14.35 8.72
CA GLY A 186 6.96 14.95 9.71
C GLY A 186 7.40 13.99 10.82
N ASP A 187 7.37 12.69 10.61
CA ASP A 187 7.57 11.67 11.65
C ASP A 187 9.04 11.33 11.89
N ALA A 188 9.67 12.02 12.81
CA ALA A 188 11.03 11.71 13.24
C ALA A 188 11.12 10.55 14.28
N GLN A 189 9.97 10.06 14.77
CA GLN A 189 9.91 9.04 15.83
C GLN A 189 9.41 7.68 15.32
N TRP A 190 9.29 7.53 14.01
CA TRP A 190 8.89 6.27 13.42
C TRP A 190 9.96 5.19 13.60
N LEU A 191 9.57 4.02 14.07
CA LEU A 191 10.45 2.87 14.20
C LEU A 191 10.50 2.11 12.87
N ALA A 192 11.57 2.31 12.11
CA ALA A 192 11.71 1.87 10.73
C ALA A 192 12.22 0.42 10.58
N ALA A 193 12.74 -0.20 11.64
CA ALA A 193 13.49 -1.45 11.57
C ALA A 193 12.77 -2.59 10.81
N ARG A 194 11.44 -2.72 10.97
CA ARG A 194 10.63 -3.71 10.24
C ARG A 194 10.65 -3.44 8.73
N THR A 195 10.41 -2.21 8.33
CA THR A 195 10.41 -1.80 6.92
C THR A 195 11.82 -1.90 6.32
N GLU A 196 12.86 -1.52 7.06
CA GLU A 196 14.26 -1.64 6.60
C GLU A 196 14.63 -3.10 6.35
N ALA A 197 14.20 -4.01 7.22
CA ALA A 197 14.40 -5.45 6.99
C ALA A 197 13.68 -5.94 5.73
N GLN A 198 12.46 -5.49 5.47
CA GLN A 198 11.69 -5.82 4.26
C GLN A 198 12.36 -5.25 3.00
N ILE A 199 12.82 -4.01 3.02
CA ILE A 199 13.57 -3.39 1.91
C ILE A 199 14.90 -4.13 1.68
N GLY A 200 15.59 -4.52 2.75
CA GLY A 200 16.80 -5.34 2.68
C GLY A 200 16.56 -6.68 1.98
N ALA A 201 15.48 -7.38 2.32
CA ALA A 201 15.08 -8.64 1.69
C ALA A 201 14.77 -8.45 0.19
N LEU A 202 14.00 -7.39 -0.17
CA LEU A 202 13.74 -7.01 -1.56
C LEU A 202 15.03 -6.75 -2.32
N THR A 203 15.93 -5.93 -1.76
CA THR A 203 17.20 -5.58 -2.38
C THR A 203 18.09 -6.81 -2.59
N GLN A 204 18.11 -7.74 -1.63
CA GLN A 204 18.88 -8.99 -1.76
C GLN A 204 18.28 -9.90 -2.84
N TRP A 205 16.94 -10.02 -2.90
CA TRP A 205 16.25 -10.81 -3.92
C TRP A 205 16.50 -10.26 -5.34
N LEU A 206 16.47 -8.92 -5.51
CA LEU A 206 16.72 -8.26 -6.79
C LEU A 206 18.09 -8.59 -7.42
N LYS A 207 19.09 -8.96 -6.63
CA LYS A 207 20.41 -9.36 -7.16
C LYS A 207 20.37 -10.61 -8.03
N GLY A 208 19.35 -11.45 -7.86
CA GLY A 208 19.13 -12.67 -8.67
C GLY A 208 18.22 -12.47 -9.88
N VAL A 209 17.64 -11.29 -10.05
CA VAL A 209 16.64 -10.99 -11.09
C VAL A 209 17.34 -10.38 -12.32
N ARG A 210 16.92 -10.76 -13.52
CA ARG A 210 17.55 -10.34 -14.78
C ARG A 210 16.64 -9.58 -15.72
N ARG A 211 15.35 -9.93 -15.76
CA ARG A 211 14.34 -9.34 -16.67
C ARG A 211 13.05 -9.05 -15.89
N PRO A 212 13.12 -8.13 -14.91
CA PRO A 212 11.96 -7.83 -14.10
C PRO A 212 10.91 -7.03 -14.87
N VAL A 213 9.64 -7.32 -14.61
CA VAL A 213 8.53 -6.43 -14.96
C VAL A 213 8.00 -5.76 -13.70
N VAL A 214 7.88 -4.43 -13.74
CA VAL A 214 7.21 -3.65 -12.69
C VAL A 214 5.75 -3.47 -13.08
N VAL A 215 4.86 -4.07 -12.31
CA VAL A 215 3.42 -3.87 -12.40
C VAL A 215 3.03 -2.77 -11.42
N GLU A 216 2.99 -1.53 -11.90
CA GLU A 216 2.64 -0.36 -11.10
C GLU A 216 1.13 -0.12 -11.12
N ILE A 217 0.49 -0.12 -9.93
CA ILE A 217 -0.96 -0.06 -9.81
C ILE A 217 -1.37 1.01 -8.80
N GLY A 218 -2.28 1.90 -9.23
CA GLY A 218 -2.93 2.85 -8.34
C GLY A 218 -2.02 3.85 -7.63
N ALA A 219 -0.78 4.02 -8.13
CA ALA A 219 0.18 4.95 -7.58
C ALA A 219 -0.06 6.37 -8.12
N GLY A 220 -0.16 7.33 -7.22
CA GLY A 220 -0.27 8.76 -7.55
C GLY A 220 1.07 9.48 -7.55
N THR A 221 1.07 10.74 -7.98
CA THR A 221 2.26 11.63 -7.98
C THR A 221 2.37 12.48 -6.72
N ALA A 222 1.28 12.68 -5.97
CA ALA A 222 1.27 13.49 -4.75
C ALA A 222 2.15 12.88 -3.63
N VAL A 223 2.13 11.54 -3.47
CA VAL A 223 3.04 10.79 -2.60
C VAL A 223 3.83 9.83 -3.48
N PRO A 224 5.00 10.25 -4.01
CA PRO A 224 5.64 9.60 -5.14
C PRO A 224 6.48 8.37 -4.80
N SER A 225 6.39 7.81 -3.59
CA SER A 225 7.25 6.71 -3.13
C SER A 225 7.23 5.51 -4.09
N VAL A 226 6.05 5.06 -4.50
CA VAL A 226 5.88 3.94 -5.44
C VAL A 226 6.41 4.29 -6.83
N ARG A 227 6.11 5.48 -7.33
CA ARG A 227 6.59 5.98 -8.63
C ARG A 227 8.11 6.05 -8.69
N ARG A 228 8.74 6.60 -7.64
CA ARG A 228 10.20 6.69 -7.54
C ARG A 228 10.85 5.31 -7.47
N PHE A 229 10.25 4.39 -6.74
CA PHE A 229 10.71 3.01 -6.71
C PHE A 229 10.66 2.35 -8.09
N GLY A 230 9.50 2.44 -8.79
CA GLY A 230 9.38 1.96 -10.17
C GLY A 230 10.43 2.57 -11.10
N GLN A 231 10.58 3.89 -11.09
CA GLN A 231 11.59 4.60 -11.88
C GLN A 231 13.02 4.13 -11.57
N HIS A 232 13.33 3.90 -10.29
CA HIS A 232 14.64 3.36 -9.90
C HIS A 232 14.92 2.00 -10.54
N LEU A 233 13.93 1.10 -10.56
CA LEU A 233 14.06 -0.23 -11.15
C LEU A 233 14.25 -0.18 -12.67
N LEU A 234 13.57 0.75 -13.36
CA LEU A 234 13.75 0.95 -14.79
C LEU A 234 15.21 1.33 -15.14
N HIS A 235 15.86 2.13 -14.29
CA HIS A 235 17.23 2.60 -14.54
C HIS A 235 18.31 1.65 -14.02
N ALA A 236 18.07 1.03 -12.86
CA ALA A 236 19.10 0.22 -12.19
C ALA A 236 19.05 -1.27 -12.55
N HIS A 237 17.91 -1.76 -13.07
CA HIS A 237 17.67 -3.17 -13.37
C HIS A 237 17.12 -3.40 -14.77
N ASP A 238 17.10 -2.38 -15.66
CA ASP A 238 16.53 -2.44 -17.01
C ASP A 238 15.09 -3.03 -17.01
N ALA A 239 14.32 -2.76 -15.94
CA ALA A 239 12.98 -3.28 -15.78
C ALA A 239 12.02 -2.74 -16.84
N LEU A 240 11.08 -3.57 -17.28
CA LEU A 240 9.94 -3.10 -18.07
C LEU A 240 8.79 -2.67 -17.14
N LEU A 241 7.98 -1.72 -17.61
CA LEU A 241 6.89 -1.13 -16.81
C LEU A 241 5.54 -1.44 -17.45
N LEU A 242 4.65 -2.03 -16.66
CA LEU A 242 3.23 -2.09 -16.90
C LEU A 242 2.54 -1.21 -15.86
N ARG A 243 1.86 -0.13 -16.30
CA ARG A 243 1.20 0.82 -15.40
C ARG A 243 -0.31 0.79 -15.57
N LEU A 244 -1.03 0.51 -14.50
CA LEU A 244 -2.49 0.54 -14.43
C LEU A 244 -2.94 1.74 -13.58
N ASN A 245 -3.49 2.75 -14.23
CA ASN A 245 -3.98 3.93 -13.53
C ASN A 245 -4.99 4.67 -14.41
N PRO A 246 -6.21 4.96 -13.93
CA PRO A 246 -7.24 5.60 -14.75
C PRO A 246 -6.90 7.01 -15.22
N ARG A 247 -5.96 7.71 -14.55
CA ARG A 247 -5.61 9.11 -14.85
C ARG A 247 -4.15 9.31 -15.20
N GLU A 248 -3.26 8.70 -14.43
CA GLU A 248 -1.80 8.91 -14.52
C GLU A 248 -1.10 7.67 -15.10
N HIS A 249 -1.60 7.17 -16.25
CA HIS A 249 -1.12 5.95 -16.90
C HIS A 249 0.07 6.15 -17.85
N ALA A 250 0.48 7.39 -18.13
CA ALA A 250 1.57 7.66 -19.06
C ALA A 250 2.88 6.93 -18.67
N VAL A 251 3.56 6.38 -19.67
CA VAL A 251 4.83 5.64 -19.54
C VAL A 251 5.95 6.34 -20.31
N PRO A 252 7.25 6.07 -20.00
CA PRO A 252 8.37 6.79 -20.58
C PRO A 252 8.54 6.62 -22.11
N ASN A 253 8.27 5.42 -22.65
CA ASN A 253 8.42 5.12 -24.08
C ASN A 253 7.62 3.87 -24.47
N ALA A 254 7.67 3.47 -25.73
CA ALA A 254 6.89 2.36 -26.29
C ALA A 254 7.33 0.95 -25.85
N LEU A 255 8.44 0.79 -25.12
CA LEU A 255 8.82 -0.48 -24.51
C LEU A 255 7.98 -0.82 -23.28
N HIS A 256 7.30 0.17 -22.73
CA HIS A 256 6.47 0.08 -21.55
C HIS A 256 4.99 0.19 -21.92
N VAL A 257 4.12 -0.33 -21.06
CA VAL A 257 2.67 -0.30 -21.29
C VAL A 257 1.97 0.51 -20.20
N GLY A 258 1.15 1.49 -20.63
CA GLY A 258 0.29 2.25 -19.74
C GLY A 258 -1.18 2.05 -20.12
N LEU A 259 -2.00 1.61 -19.17
CA LEU A 259 -3.43 1.38 -19.37
C LEU A 259 -4.26 2.33 -18.50
N ALA A 260 -5.16 3.08 -19.15
CA ALA A 260 -6.10 3.99 -18.50
C ALA A 260 -7.30 3.21 -17.94
N CYS A 261 -7.10 2.45 -16.85
CA CYS A 261 -8.13 1.58 -16.27
C CYS A 261 -8.01 1.45 -14.75
N GLY A 262 -9.05 0.91 -14.11
CA GLY A 262 -9.01 0.46 -12.72
C GLY A 262 -8.11 -0.78 -12.55
N ALA A 263 -7.78 -1.11 -11.30
CA ALA A 263 -6.88 -2.21 -11.01
C ALA A 263 -7.48 -3.56 -11.42
N LEU A 264 -8.68 -3.87 -10.96
CA LEU A 264 -9.34 -5.14 -11.27
C LEU A 264 -9.61 -5.31 -12.76
N GLU A 265 -10.13 -4.26 -13.40
CA GLU A 265 -10.42 -4.26 -14.83
C GLU A 265 -9.17 -4.58 -15.67
N GLY A 266 -8.07 -3.84 -15.41
CA GLY A 266 -6.82 -4.02 -16.15
C GLY A 266 -6.18 -5.38 -15.92
N LEU A 267 -6.10 -5.82 -14.67
CA LEU A 267 -5.53 -7.11 -14.31
C LEU A 267 -6.32 -8.27 -14.93
N ALA A 268 -7.66 -8.24 -14.88
CA ALA A 268 -8.51 -9.28 -15.45
C ALA A 268 -8.38 -9.35 -16.97
N ALA A 269 -8.31 -8.22 -17.67
CA ALA A 269 -8.16 -8.18 -19.11
C ALA A 269 -6.80 -8.75 -19.57
N ILE A 270 -5.71 -8.41 -18.89
CA ILE A 270 -4.37 -8.93 -19.19
C ILE A 270 -4.31 -10.44 -18.91
N ASP A 271 -4.86 -10.88 -17.76
CA ASP A 271 -4.87 -12.30 -17.37
C ASP A 271 -5.67 -13.16 -18.38
N ALA A 272 -6.79 -12.64 -18.90
CA ALA A 272 -7.56 -13.30 -19.97
C ALA A 272 -6.76 -13.39 -21.27
N THR A 273 -5.97 -12.35 -21.62
CA THR A 273 -5.10 -12.34 -22.80
C THR A 273 -3.98 -13.37 -22.65
N LEU A 274 -3.35 -13.46 -21.46
CA LEU A 274 -2.33 -14.49 -21.15
C LEU A 274 -2.87 -15.92 -21.21
N ALA A 275 -4.15 -16.13 -20.91
CA ALA A 275 -4.77 -17.47 -20.96
C ALA A 275 -5.19 -17.89 -22.37
N ALA A 276 -5.28 -16.96 -23.32
CA ALA A 276 -5.70 -17.20 -24.71
C ALA A 276 -4.52 -17.46 -25.66
N GLY A 277 -3.30 -17.10 -25.29
CA GLY A 277 -2.05 -17.31 -26.04
C GLY A 277 -1.26 -18.48 -25.49
#